data_43309fa5be4d5dd4ce96b44213ba4c85
#
_entry.id   43309fa5be4d5dd4ce96b44213ba4c85
#
_cell.length_a   1.000
_cell.length_b   1.000
_cell.length_c   1.000
_cell.angle_alpha   90.00
_cell.angle_beta   90.00
_cell.angle_gamma   90.00
#
_symmetry.space_group_name_H-M   'P 1'
#
loop_
_entity.id
_entity.type
_entity.pdbx_description
1 polymer ?
#
loop_
_entity_poly.entity_id
_entity_poly.type
_entity_poly.pdbx_seq_one_letter_code
_entity_poly.pdbx_strand_id
1 'polypeptide(L)'
;MFRDVFTGVDTRQKKAIPINELHTLLYKDPQSEKLRRTQAIANLLFLFCGMPFADLAHLEKSNLEGNILKYNRIKTGTPMSIEILESASCIVSRLRNTHSAVLPEHPDYLFYILSGKNKRDDEAAYIEYQSTLRRFNNDLKSLAKKLRIHSSVTSYTFRHSWATTAKYRGVPIEMISESLGHKSIKTTQIYLKGFELNER
;
A
#
# COMPACT_ATOMS: atom_id res chain seq x y z
N MET A 1 23.69 14.38 -22.14
CA MET A 1 22.77 15.24 -22.91
C MET A 1 21.41 14.57 -22.84
N PHE A 2 20.62 14.86 -21.79
CA PHE A 2 19.28 14.31 -21.59
C PHE A 2 18.27 15.26 -22.22
N ARG A 3 17.96 15.06 -23.50
CA ARG A 3 16.80 15.64 -24.18
C ARG A 3 15.75 14.53 -24.28
N ASP A 4 14.48 14.89 -23.97
CA ASP A 4 13.27 14.08 -24.06
C ASP A 4 12.96 13.19 -22.85
N VAL A 5 13.01 13.75 -21.65
CA VAL A 5 12.19 13.23 -20.57
C VAL A 5 10.77 13.77 -20.78
N PHE A 6 9.85 12.89 -21.18
CA PHE A 6 8.43 13.19 -21.31
C PHE A 6 7.90 13.70 -19.96
N THR A 7 7.72 15.01 -19.83
CA THR A 7 7.10 15.67 -18.68
C THR A 7 5.58 15.77 -18.82
N GLY A 8 4.99 14.95 -19.68
CA GLY A 8 3.55 14.86 -19.84
C GLY A 8 2.93 14.36 -18.55
N VAL A 9 1.99 15.14 -18.02
CA VAL A 9 1.11 14.69 -16.96
C VAL A 9 0.33 13.50 -17.52
N ASP A 10 0.59 12.28 -17.04
CA ASP A 10 -0.19 11.11 -17.40
C ASP A 10 -1.61 11.33 -16.88
N THR A 11 -2.49 11.79 -17.76
CA THR A 11 -3.89 12.14 -17.50
C THR A 11 -4.78 10.90 -17.35
N ARG A 12 -4.19 9.70 -17.24
CA ARG A 12 -4.97 8.53 -16.81
C ARG A 12 -5.44 8.77 -15.39
N GLN A 13 -6.67 9.26 -15.28
CA GLN A 13 -7.32 9.55 -14.01
C GLN A 13 -7.32 8.28 -13.17
N LYS A 14 -6.48 8.27 -12.14
CA LYS A 14 -6.43 7.20 -11.15
C LYS A 14 -7.68 7.36 -10.29
N LYS A 15 -8.65 6.46 -10.44
CA LYS A 15 -9.93 6.52 -9.72
C LYS A 15 -9.85 5.75 -8.41
N ALA A 16 -10.43 6.31 -7.35
CA ALA A 16 -10.84 5.52 -6.21
C ALA A 16 -11.94 4.56 -6.67
N ILE A 17 -12.01 3.38 -6.07
CA ILE A 17 -13.12 2.47 -6.36
C ILE A 17 -14.33 2.82 -5.49
N PRO A 18 -15.56 2.53 -5.93
CA PRO A 18 -16.78 2.74 -5.16
C PRO A 18 -16.69 2.05 -3.79
N ILE A 19 -17.28 2.66 -2.77
CA ILE A 19 -17.15 2.18 -1.37
C ILE A 19 -17.70 0.76 -1.19
N ASN A 20 -18.77 0.40 -1.90
CA ASN A 20 -19.35 -0.93 -1.89
C ASN A 20 -18.41 -1.99 -2.52
N GLU A 21 -17.74 -1.63 -3.60
CA GLU A 21 -16.72 -2.49 -4.23
C GLU A 21 -15.48 -2.61 -3.32
N LEU A 22 -15.04 -1.50 -2.70
CA LEU A 22 -13.95 -1.52 -1.74
C LEU A 22 -14.27 -2.44 -0.57
N HIS A 23 -15.45 -2.32 0.02
CA HIS A 23 -15.90 -3.19 1.10
C HIS A 23 -15.91 -4.67 0.68
N THR A 24 -16.46 -4.95 -0.50
CA THR A 24 -16.46 -6.31 -1.08
C THR A 24 -15.04 -6.83 -1.27
N LEU A 25 -14.14 -6.01 -1.80
CA LEU A 25 -12.74 -6.38 -2.06
C LEU A 25 -11.99 -6.70 -0.77
N LEU A 26 -12.23 -5.93 0.30
CA LEU A 26 -11.51 -6.07 1.55
C LEU A 26 -12.07 -7.19 2.45
N TYR A 27 -13.38 -7.46 2.43
CA TYR A 27 -14.02 -8.29 3.47
C TYR A 27 -14.73 -9.54 2.97
N LYS A 28 -15.13 -9.62 1.70
CA LYS A 28 -15.79 -10.82 1.18
C LYS A 28 -14.80 -11.96 0.97
N ASP A 29 -15.07 -13.14 1.53
CA ASP A 29 -14.18 -14.30 1.38
C ASP A 29 -14.04 -14.72 -0.10
N PRO A 30 -12.81 -14.74 -0.65
CA PRO A 30 -12.57 -15.16 -2.01
C PRO A 30 -12.56 -16.68 -2.20
N GLN A 31 -12.73 -17.47 -1.14
CA GLN A 31 -12.71 -18.95 -1.16
C GLN A 31 -11.43 -19.52 -1.82
N SER A 32 -10.30 -18.88 -1.59
CA SER A 32 -8.99 -19.28 -2.12
C SER A 32 -7.89 -18.77 -1.19
N GLU A 33 -7.04 -19.66 -0.67
CA GLU A 33 -6.00 -19.29 0.29
C GLU A 33 -5.01 -18.28 -0.29
N LYS A 34 -4.60 -18.49 -1.55
CA LYS A 34 -3.75 -17.53 -2.25
C LYS A 34 -4.38 -16.13 -2.30
N LEU A 35 -5.69 -16.05 -2.64
CA LEU A 35 -6.40 -14.78 -2.75
C LEU A 35 -6.71 -14.17 -1.38
N ARG A 36 -6.91 -14.98 -0.31
CA ARG A 36 -7.00 -14.50 1.07
C ARG A 36 -5.72 -13.80 1.50
N ARG A 37 -4.53 -14.34 1.14
CA ARG A 37 -3.26 -13.67 1.40
C ARG A 37 -3.16 -12.33 0.67
N THR A 38 -3.53 -12.29 -0.61
CA THR A 38 -3.58 -11.05 -1.42
C THR A 38 -4.53 -10.03 -0.79
N GLN A 39 -5.72 -10.46 -0.39
CA GLN A 39 -6.71 -9.64 0.30
C GLN A 39 -6.20 -9.12 1.65
N ALA A 40 -5.51 -9.93 2.42
CA ALA A 40 -4.91 -9.53 3.69
C ALA A 40 -3.87 -8.42 3.50
N ILE A 41 -2.99 -8.53 2.49
CA ILE A 41 -2.03 -7.47 2.13
C ILE A 41 -2.78 -6.21 1.70
N ALA A 42 -3.82 -6.33 0.87
CA ALA A 42 -4.65 -5.21 0.43
C ALA A 42 -5.33 -4.49 1.60
N ASN A 43 -5.82 -5.25 2.61
CA ASN A 43 -6.36 -4.68 3.85
C ASN A 43 -5.31 -3.84 4.59
N LEU A 44 -4.07 -4.33 4.75
CA LEU A 44 -3.02 -3.58 5.41
C LEU A 44 -2.67 -2.29 4.65
N LEU A 45 -2.60 -2.34 3.30
CA LEU A 45 -2.38 -1.14 2.50
C LEU A 45 -3.45 -0.06 2.78
N PHE A 46 -4.70 -0.46 2.98
CA PHE A 46 -5.79 0.46 3.31
C PHE A 46 -5.75 0.90 4.78
N LEU A 47 -5.70 -0.05 5.73
CA LEU A 47 -5.75 0.22 7.17
C LEU A 47 -4.54 1.00 7.68
N PHE A 48 -3.39 0.89 7.02
CA PHE A 48 -2.20 1.68 7.30
C PHE A 48 -2.20 3.01 6.52
N CYS A 49 -3.33 3.71 6.55
CA CYS A 49 -3.49 5.05 5.98
C CYS A 49 -3.13 5.13 4.49
N GLY A 50 -3.48 4.12 3.72
CA GLY A 50 -3.12 4.08 2.31
C GLY A 50 -1.61 3.92 2.07
N MET A 51 -0.93 3.14 2.91
CA MET A 51 0.49 2.85 2.78
C MET A 51 0.82 2.33 1.37
N PRO A 52 1.87 2.82 0.70
CA PRO A 52 2.32 2.24 -0.56
C PRO A 52 2.82 0.81 -0.39
N PHE A 53 2.64 -0.02 -1.43
CA PHE A 53 3.13 -1.40 -1.42
C PHE A 53 4.65 -1.49 -1.20
N ALA A 54 5.42 -0.51 -1.71
CA ALA A 54 6.86 -0.46 -1.49
C ALA A 54 7.19 -0.35 0.00
N ASP A 55 6.53 0.59 0.71
CA ASP A 55 6.77 0.78 2.14
C ASP A 55 6.36 -0.49 2.92
N LEU A 56 5.16 -1.04 2.65
CA LEU A 56 4.68 -2.26 3.32
C LEU A 56 5.61 -3.47 3.12
N ALA A 57 6.09 -3.66 1.88
CA ALA A 57 6.93 -4.80 1.53
C ALA A 57 8.32 -4.75 2.18
N HIS A 58 8.80 -3.55 2.49
CA HIS A 58 10.11 -3.32 3.10
C HIS A 58 10.06 -3.01 4.60
N LEU A 59 8.89 -3.10 5.26
CA LEU A 59 8.84 -3.02 6.71
C LEU A 59 9.65 -4.15 7.34
N GLU A 60 10.50 -3.80 8.29
CA GLU A 60 11.30 -4.73 9.08
C GLU A 60 10.65 -4.95 10.45
N LYS A 61 11.00 -6.03 11.13
CA LYS A 61 10.53 -6.31 12.50
C LYS A 61 10.89 -5.20 13.47
N SER A 62 12.04 -4.55 13.27
CA SER A 62 12.50 -3.38 14.03
C SER A 62 11.61 -2.15 13.90
N ASN A 63 10.79 -2.07 12.83
CA ASN A 63 9.82 -0.99 12.67
C ASN A 63 8.59 -1.13 13.58
N LEU A 64 8.40 -2.28 14.21
CA LEU A 64 7.25 -2.55 15.07
C LEU A 64 7.64 -2.42 16.54
N GLU A 65 7.14 -1.38 17.20
CA GLU A 65 7.29 -1.13 18.64
C GLU A 65 5.91 -1.28 19.32
N GLY A 66 5.67 -2.42 19.97
CA GLY A 66 4.34 -2.71 20.53
C GLY A 66 3.27 -2.78 19.42
N ASN A 67 2.32 -1.85 19.45
CA ASN A 67 1.29 -1.68 18.42
C ASN A 67 1.53 -0.50 17.46
N ILE A 68 2.73 0.08 17.49
CA ILE A 68 3.07 1.25 16.67
C ILE A 68 4.09 0.84 15.60
N LEU A 69 3.79 1.15 14.35
CA LEU A 69 4.73 1.05 13.23
C LEU A 69 5.45 2.39 13.06
N LYS A 70 6.78 2.39 13.20
CA LYS A 70 7.65 3.54 12.94
C LYS A 70 8.58 3.23 11.76
N TYR A 71 8.51 4.01 10.71
CA TYR A 71 9.33 3.82 9.52
C TYR A 71 9.54 5.12 8.75
N ASN A 72 10.51 5.15 7.86
CA ASN A 72 10.68 6.25 6.91
C ASN A 72 10.14 5.86 5.54
N ARG A 73 9.34 6.72 4.93
CA ARG A 73 8.84 6.52 3.58
C ARG A 73 9.99 6.35 2.59
N ILE A 74 9.99 5.25 1.83
CA ILE A 74 11.06 4.95 0.85
C ILE A 74 11.20 6.08 -0.17
N LYS A 75 10.09 6.60 -0.68
CA LYS A 75 10.12 7.62 -1.75
C LYS A 75 10.55 9.01 -1.27
N THR A 76 10.22 9.40 -0.03
CA THR A 76 10.34 10.80 0.43
C THR A 76 11.22 10.98 1.64
N GLY A 77 11.60 9.89 2.31
CA GLY A 77 12.30 9.89 3.59
C GLY A 77 11.47 10.45 4.77
N THR A 78 10.17 10.71 4.56
CA THR A 78 9.31 11.26 5.60
C THR A 78 9.13 10.25 6.72
N PRO A 79 9.39 10.60 8.00
CA PRO A 79 9.11 9.73 9.13
C PRO A 79 7.60 9.53 9.29
N MET A 80 7.21 8.28 9.53
CA MET A 80 5.83 7.86 9.69
C MET A 80 5.67 7.12 11.00
N SER A 81 4.54 7.34 11.67
CA SER A 81 4.12 6.60 12.85
C SER A 81 2.66 6.21 12.67
N ILE A 82 2.36 4.91 12.70
CA ILE A 82 1.00 4.38 12.49
C ILE A 82 0.67 3.44 13.63
N GLU A 83 -0.41 3.70 14.34
CA GLU A 83 -0.95 2.79 15.32
C GLU A 83 -1.68 1.62 14.63
N ILE A 84 -1.34 0.40 15.02
CA ILE A 84 -2.01 -0.81 14.55
C ILE A 84 -3.31 -0.97 15.35
N LEU A 85 -4.42 -0.64 14.73
CA LEU A 85 -5.74 -0.81 15.31
C LEU A 85 -6.07 -2.31 15.52
N GLU A 86 -6.97 -2.62 16.43
CA GLU A 86 -7.40 -3.97 16.71
C GLU A 86 -7.90 -4.71 15.46
N SER A 87 -8.62 -4.01 14.58
CA SER A 87 -9.07 -4.53 13.28
C SER A 87 -7.96 -5.02 12.36
N ALA A 88 -6.74 -4.46 12.50
CA ALA A 88 -5.56 -4.85 11.72
C ALA A 88 -4.71 -5.92 12.45
N SER A 89 -4.78 -6.01 13.76
CA SER A 89 -3.91 -6.87 14.59
C SER A 89 -3.94 -8.34 14.19
N CYS A 90 -5.14 -8.88 13.92
CA CYS A 90 -5.30 -10.26 13.46
C CYS A 90 -4.63 -10.49 12.10
N ILE A 91 -4.75 -9.52 11.18
CA ILE A 91 -4.13 -9.58 9.85
C ILE A 91 -2.61 -9.52 9.97
N VAL A 92 -2.11 -8.60 10.81
CA VAL A 92 -0.67 -8.45 11.09
C VAL A 92 -0.11 -9.75 11.65
N SER A 93 -0.75 -10.33 12.66
CA SER A 93 -0.31 -11.59 13.30
C SER A 93 -0.25 -12.74 12.29
N ARG A 94 -1.23 -12.85 11.42
CA ARG A 94 -1.28 -13.89 10.38
C ARG A 94 -0.22 -13.73 9.28
N LEU A 95 0.10 -12.48 8.92
CA LEU A 95 1.06 -12.20 7.85
C LEU A 95 2.49 -12.04 8.36
N ARG A 96 2.67 -11.89 9.66
CA ARG A 96 3.98 -11.64 10.26
C ARG A 96 4.96 -12.74 9.89
N ASN A 97 6.15 -12.34 9.47
CA ASN A 97 7.25 -13.24 9.21
C ASN A 97 7.80 -13.81 10.53
N THR A 98 7.74 -15.13 10.68
CA THR A 98 8.28 -15.82 11.86
C THR A 98 9.75 -16.21 11.70
N HIS A 99 10.28 -16.13 10.47
CA HIS A 99 11.69 -16.43 10.20
C HIS A 99 12.53 -15.18 10.38
N SER A 100 13.65 -15.30 11.04
CA SER A 100 14.65 -14.24 11.12
C SER A 100 15.59 -14.32 9.93
N ALA A 101 16.10 -13.18 9.47
CA ALA A 101 17.21 -13.15 8.53
C ALA A 101 18.43 -13.85 9.14
N VAL A 102 19.05 -14.73 8.37
CA VAL A 102 20.16 -15.54 8.85
C VAL A 102 21.44 -14.72 8.97
N LEU A 103 21.58 -13.68 8.14
CA LEU A 103 22.76 -12.81 8.09
C LEU A 103 22.42 -11.41 8.58
N PRO A 104 23.30 -10.78 9.41
CA PRO A 104 23.06 -9.44 9.97
C PRO A 104 22.85 -8.34 8.91
N GLU A 105 23.43 -8.51 7.73
CA GLU A 105 23.36 -7.57 6.60
C GLU A 105 22.11 -7.76 5.72
N HIS A 106 21.31 -8.80 6.00
CA HIS A 106 20.09 -9.08 5.27
C HIS A 106 18.87 -8.50 6.00
N PRO A 107 17.89 -7.93 5.27
CA PRO A 107 16.71 -7.35 5.89
C PRO A 107 15.83 -8.40 6.56
N ASP A 108 15.45 -8.15 7.84
CA ASP A 108 14.49 -8.98 8.59
C ASP A 108 13.08 -8.41 8.45
N TYR A 109 12.46 -8.70 7.32
CA TYR A 109 11.15 -8.15 6.97
C TYR A 109 10.04 -8.58 7.94
N LEU A 110 9.17 -7.62 8.31
CA LEU A 110 8.02 -7.84 9.19
C LEU A 110 7.01 -8.79 8.54
N PHE A 111 6.77 -8.63 7.26
CA PHE A 111 5.88 -9.48 6.47
C PHE A 111 6.67 -10.30 5.45
N TYR A 112 6.28 -11.54 5.24
CA TYR A 112 6.92 -12.39 4.25
C TYR A 112 6.38 -12.07 2.82
N ILE A 113 6.59 -10.80 2.40
CA ILE A 113 6.26 -10.29 1.06
C ILE A 113 7.51 -10.41 0.16
N LEU A 114 8.66 -9.98 0.67
CA LEU A 114 9.98 -10.19 0.09
C LEU A 114 10.71 -11.28 0.86
N SER A 115 11.65 -11.96 0.21
CA SER A 115 12.32 -13.13 0.79
C SER A 115 13.34 -12.80 1.88
N GLY A 116 13.91 -11.60 1.85
CA GLY A 116 15.03 -11.21 2.73
C GLY A 116 16.37 -11.90 2.39
N LYS A 117 16.46 -12.56 1.24
CA LYS A 117 17.69 -13.26 0.81
C LYS A 117 18.74 -12.35 0.19
N ASN A 118 18.32 -11.18 -0.29
CA ASN A 118 19.18 -10.21 -0.94
C ASN A 118 19.44 -9.05 -0.01
N LYS A 119 20.64 -8.45 -0.07
CA LYS A 119 20.93 -7.19 0.63
C LYS A 119 20.01 -6.09 0.07
N ARG A 120 19.61 -5.15 0.94
CA ARG A 120 18.58 -4.14 0.60
C ARG A 120 18.90 -3.34 -0.66
N ASP A 121 20.16 -2.99 -0.88
CA ASP A 121 20.60 -2.10 -1.96
C ASP A 121 21.09 -2.87 -3.20
N ASP A 122 20.96 -4.20 -3.22
CA ASP A 122 21.37 -5.02 -4.35
C ASP A 122 20.37 -4.89 -5.51
N GLU A 123 20.86 -4.94 -6.74
CA GLU A 123 20.03 -5.02 -7.94
C GLU A 123 19.05 -6.21 -7.88
N ALA A 124 19.50 -7.34 -7.32
CA ALA A 124 18.67 -8.53 -7.11
C ALA A 124 17.46 -8.25 -6.22
N ALA A 125 17.62 -7.43 -5.15
CA ALA A 125 16.52 -7.02 -4.28
C ALA A 125 15.52 -6.14 -5.03
N TYR A 126 16.00 -5.23 -5.88
CA TYR A 126 15.13 -4.40 -6.72
C TYR A 126 14.34 -5.24 -7.73
N ILE A 127 14.98 -6.20 -8.40
CA ILE A 127 14.32 -7.12 -9.34
C ILE A 127 13.27 -7.97 -8.62
N GLU A 128 13.59 -8.48 -7.42
CA GLU A 128 12.65 -9.23 -6.58
C GLU A 128 11.43 -8.37 -6.24
N TYR A 129 11.64 -7.14 -5.80
CA TYR A 129 10.56 -6.20 -5.50
C TYR A 129 9.66 -5.96 -6.72
N GLN A 130 10.24 -5.65 -7.88
CA GLN A 130 9.49 -5.39 -9.12
C GLN A 130 8.64 -6.60 -9.55
N SER A 131 9.22 -7.80 -9.48
CA SER A 131 8.51 -9.04 -9.81
C SER A 131 7.39 -9.32 -8.81
N THR A 132 7.63 -9.07 -7.52
CA THR A 132 6.64 -9.25 -6.44
C THR A 132 5.49 -8.25 -6.57
N LEU A 133 5.76 -6.98 -6.87
CA LEU A 133 4.72 -5.98 -7.14
C LEU A 133 3.87 -6.36 -8.35
N ARG A 134 4.50 -6.84 -9.44
CA ARG A 134 3.78 -7.29 -10.64
C ARG A 134 2.88 -8.48 -10.31
N ARG A 135 3.39 -9.46 -9.58
CA ARG A 135 2.61 -10.63 -9.13
C ARG A 135 1.44 -10.21 -8.25
N PHE A 136 1.67 -9.33 -7.27
CA PHE A 136 0.62 -8.81 -6.39
C PHE A 136 -0.49 -8.11 -7.18
N ASN A 137 -0.15 -7.25 -8.14
CA ASN A 137 -1.13 -6.58 -8.99
C ASN A 137 -1.93 -7.57 -9.88
N ASN A 138 -1.32 -8.66 -10.34
CA ASN A 138 -2.01 -9.72 -11.08
C ASN A 138 -2.95 -10.52 -10.16
N ASP A 139 -2.53 -10.79 -8.94
CA ASP A 139 -3.36 -11.46 -7.94
C ASP A 139 -4.55 -10.57 -7.51
N LEU A 140 -4.37 -9.24 -7.41
CA LEU A 140 -5.45 -8.28 -7.20
C LEU A 140 -6.48 -8.30 -8.33
N LYS A 141 -6.05 -8.37 -9.59
CA LYS A 141 -6.98 -8.52 -10.74
C LYS A 141 -7.76 -9.83 -10.65
N SER A 142 -7.11 -10.92 -10.25
CA SER A 142 -7.74 -12.23 -10.06
C SER A 142 -8.74 -12.19 -8.90
N LEU A 143 -8.41 -11.50 -7.79
CA LEU A 143 -9.29 -11.28 -6.66
C LEU A 143 -10.53 -10.46 -7.07
N ALA A 144 -10.33 -9.34 -7.78
CA ALA A 144 -11.41 -8.49 -8.27
C ALA A 144 -12.36 -9.29 -9.18
N LYS A 145 -11.83 -10.06 -10.13
CA LYS A 145 -12.61 -10.94 -11.01
C LYS A 145 -13.41 -11.98 -10.21
N LYS A 146 -12.77 -12.64 -9.23
CA LYS A 146 -13.42 -13.66 -8.39
C LYS A 146 -14.58 -13.07 -7.57
N LEU A 147 -14.42 -11.84 -7.08
CA LEU A 147 -15.42 -11.13 -6.29
C LEU A 147 -16.43 -10.34 -7.13
N ARG A 148 -16.34 -10.40 -8.47
CA ARG A 148 -17.20 -9.68 -9.42
C ARG A 148 -17.13 -8.16 -9.26
N ILE A 149 -15.93 -7.64 -9.03
CA ILE A 149 -15.63 -6.21 -8.96
C ILE A 149 -15.31 -5.73 -10.37
N HIS A 150 -15.93 -4.64 -10.78
CA HIS A 150 -15.80 -4.08 -12.14
C HIS A 150 -14.68 -3.04 -12.24
N SER A 151 -14.36 -2.39 -11.14
CA SER A 151 -13.28 -1.40 -11.08
C SER A 151 -11.91 -2.03 -11.31
N SER A 152 -11.02 -1.28 -11.98
CA SER A 152 -9.62 -1.67 -12.10
C SER A 152 -8.91 -1.51 -10.77
N VAL A 153 -8.33 -2.59 -10.25
CA VAL A 153 -7.66 -2.63 -8.94
C VAL A 153 -6.16 -2.84 -9.11
N THR A 154 -5.39 -1.99 -8.45
CA THR A 154 -3.93 -2.09 -8.32
C THR A 154 -3.52 -1.84 -6.86
N SER A 155 -2.27 -2.10 -6.52
CA SER A 155 -1.73 -1.76 -5.19
C SER A 155 -1.93 -0.29 -4.81
N TYR A 156 -1.96 0.61 -5.78
CA TYR A 156 -2.15 2.04 -5.54
C TYR A 156 -3.61 2.45 -5.31
N THR A 157 -4.56 1.62 -5.72
CA THR A 157 -6.01 1.84 -5.51
C THR A 157 -6.34 2.05 -4.04
N PHE A 158 -5.73 1.28 -3.13
CA PHE A 158 -5.99 1.38 -1.68
C PHE A 158 -5.62 2.74 -1.11
N ARG A 159 -4.52 3.32 -1.60
CA ARG A 159 -4.12 4.67 -1.19
C ARG A 159 -5.09 5.74 -1.67
N HIS A 160 -5.56 5.62 -2.92
CA HIS A 160 -6.59 6.52 -3.44
C HIS A 160 -7.89 6.38 -2.67
N SER A 161 -8.35 5.15 -2.47
CA SER A 161 -9.60 4.88 -1.76
C SER A 161 -9.55 5.34 -0.31
N TRP A 162 -8.42 5.15 0.39
CA TRP A 162 -8.25 5.66 1.75
C TRP A 162 -8.34 7.19 1.80
N ALA A 163 -7.58 7.88 0.96
CA ALA A 163 -7.56 9.35 0.94
C ALA A 163 -8.92 9.94 0.59
N THR A 164 -9.62 9.34 -0.38
CA THR A 164 -10.97 9.75 -0.78
C THR A 164 -11.97 9.48 0.35
N THR A 165 -11.92 8.31 0.98
CA THR A 165 -12.78 7.97 2.12
C THR A 165 -12.55 8.92 3.30
N ALA A 166 -11.30 9.24 3.63
CA ALA A 166 -10.96 10.18 4.69
C ALA A 166 -11.54 11.58 4.40
N LYS A 167 -11.39 12.06 3.17
CA LYS A 167 -11.97 13.34 2.73
C LYS A 167 -13.50 13.35 2.88
N TYR A 168 -14.21 12.33 2.40
CA TYR A 168 -15.67 12.25 2.52
C TYR A 168 -16.17 12.07 3.95
N ARG A 169 -15.31 11.57 4.84
CA ARG A 169 -15.56 11.51 6.28
C ARG A 169 -15.26 12.82 7.01
N GLY A 170 -14.88 13.88 6.29
CA GLY A 170 -14.60 15.19 6.86
C GLY A 170 -13.25 15.29 7.58
N VAL A 171 -12.32 14.36 7.36
CA VAL A 171 -10.99 14.44 7.94
C VAL A 171 -10.26 15.68 7.39
N PRO A 172 -9.68 16.56 8.23
CA PRO A 172 -8.93 17.71 7.78
C PRO A 172 -7.82 17.35 6.79
N ILE A 173 -7.62 18.19 5.78
CA ILE A 173 -6.65 17.89 4.70
C ILE A 173 -5.21 17.81 5.21
N GLU A 174 -4.90 18.53 6.27
CA GLU A 174 -3.61 18.49 6.97
C GLU A 174 -3.36 17.10 7.53
N MET A 175 -4.34 16.50 8.20
CA MET A 175 -4.25 15.16 8.75
C MET A 175 -4.16 14.11 7.63
N ILE A 176 -4.90 14.28 6.53
CA ILE A 176 -4.77 13.41 5.35
C ILE A 176 -3.36 13.52 4.76
N SER A 177 -2.83 14.73 4.66
CA SER A 177 -1.49 14.99 4.12
C SER A 177 -0.40 14.33 4.96
N GLU A 178 -0.48 14.46 6.26
CA GLU A 178 0.42 13.84 7.23
C GLU A 178 0.34 12.31 7.15
N SER A 179 -0.87 11.75 7.22
CA SER A 179 -1.11 10.30 7.13
C SER A 179 -0.61 9.70 5.80
N LEU A 180 -0.68 10.46 4.72
CA LEU A 180 -0.11 10.07 3.44
C LEU A 180 1.41 10.28 3.35
N GLY A 181 2.04 10.95 4.30
CA GLY A 181 3.46 11.31 4.29
C GLY A 181 3.82 12.24 3.13
N HIS A 182 2.94 13.17 2.79
CA HIS A 182 3.24 14.21 1.80
C HIS A 182 4.04 15.34 2.46
N LYS A 183 5.07 15.85 1.78
CA LYS A 183 5.88 16.98 2.26
C LYS A 183 5.16 18.33 2.17
N SER A 184 4.02 18.39 1.46
CA SER A 184 3.26 19.62 1.25
C SER A 184 1.78 19.30 1.13
N ILE A 185 0.94 20.09 1.81
CA ILE A 185 -0.52 20.05 1.71
C ILE A 185 -0.97 20.27 0.26
N LYS A 186 -0.26 21.11 -0.51
CA LYS A 186 -0.53 21.35 -1.93
C LYS A 186 -0.50 20.05 -2.73
N THR A 187 0.41 19.12 -2.40
CA THR A 187 0.45 17.79 -3.02
C THR A 187 -0.84 17.02 -2.76
N THR A 188 -1.36 17.10 -1.54
CA THR A 188 -2.63 16.45 -1.16
C THR A 188 -3.81 17.10 -1.84
N GLN A 189 -3.83 18.43 -1.96
CA GLN A 189 -4.89 19.17 -2.66
C GLN A 189 -4.96 18.77 -4.14
N ILE A 190 -3.81 18.74 -4.83
CA ILE A 190 -3.74 18.31 -6.24
C ILE A 190 -4.18 16.85 -6.38
N TYR A 191 -3.71 16.00 -5.46
CA TYR A 191 -4.05 14.59 -5.40
C TYR A 191 -5.56 14.35 -5.25
N LEU A 192 -6.23 15.12 -4.38
CA LEU A 192 -7.66 14.99 -4.11
C LEU A 192 -8.54 15.68 -5.17
N LYS A 193 -8.09 16.75 -5.82
CA LYS A 193 -8.82 17.40 -6.92
C LYS A 193 -9.11 16.47 -8.09
N GLY A 194 -8.20 15.55 -8.37
CA GLY A 194 -8.40 14.55 -9.44
C GLY A 194 -9.59 13.62 -9.23
N PHE A 195 -10.20 13.62 -8.02
CA PHE A 195 -11.36 12.77 -7.71
C PHE A 195 -12.69 13.51 -7.86
N GLU A 196 -12.73 14.83 -7.68
CA GLU A 196 -13.95 15.66 -7.78
C GLU A 196 -14.50 15.76 -9.21
N LEU A 197 -13.64 15.65 -10.20
CA LEU A 197 -14.01 15.78 -11.63
C LEU A 197 -14.76 14.55 -12.18
N ASN A 198 -14.94 13.49 -11.39
CA ASN A 198 -15.50 12.22 -11.86
C ASN A 198 -16.88 11.87 -11.28
N GLU A 199 -17.47 12.76 -10.48
CA GLU A 199 -18.78 12.55 -9.85
C GLU A 199 -19.90 13.42 -10.45
N ARG A 200 -19.66 14.01 -11.66
CA ARG A 200 -20.71 14.72 -12.43
C ARG A 200 -21.17 13.90 -13.61
#